data_8e2601eb9a2140c4437f822ad6f9736a
#
_entry.id   8e2601eb9a2140c4437f822ad6f9736a
#
_cell.length_a   1.000
_cell.length_b   1.000
_cell.length_c   1.000
_cell.angle_alpha   90.00
_cell.angle_beta   90.00
_cell.angle_gamma   90.00
#
_symmetry.space_group_name_H-M   'P 1'
#
loop_
_entity.id
_entity.type
_entity.pdbx_description
1 polymer ?
#
loop_
_entity_poly.entity_id
_entity_poly.type
_entity_poly.pdbx_seq_one_letter_code
_entity_poly.pdbx_strand_id
1 'polypeptide(L)'
;VFFASLPGHYVSGNLYRPKGRAGKLPAVLCPYGHWPDGRFIWRTDAEIRGEIDSGAEKTPQAARSPLQARCALLARMGCVVFHYDMVGYGDSRKIEHPLGFTDTESVLRLQSFMGLQTWNSIRAVDFVLSLPEVDEKRIAVTGASSGGTQTIALSLADQRLAAVMVSMNMQGGCVCENAPLYRVGTNNVELAALCAPTPQGVAAAKDWTEDFETRGLPQMKAIYRLYGADDRIEGRFFPYPHNYNLHSRQMMYGFFNKHLKLGWPEPVEEKPFEPIPPAQLSVYDAAHPVPSDATDAAGVRRW
;
A
#
# COMPACT_ATOMS: atom_id res chain seq x y z
N VAL A 1 -11.47 1.26 -12.26
CA VAL A 1 -10.45 1.80 -13.18
C VAL A 1 -9.44 0.72 -13.51
N PHE A 2 -8.98 0.64 -14.75
CA PHE A 2 -7.81 -0.14 -15.15
C PHE A 2 -7.04 0.58 -16.25
N PHE A 3 -5.75 0.30 -16.35
CA PHE A 3 -4.86 0.85 -17.39
C PHE A 3 -3.70 -0.11 -17.67
N ALA A 4 -3.14 -0.05 -18.86
CA ALA A 4 -1.95 -0.82 -19.21
C ALA A 4 -0.70 -0.23 -18.54
N SER A 5 0.03 -1.03 -17.78
CA SER A 5 1.35 -0.68 -17.24
C SER A 5 2.48 -1.10 -18.16
N LEU A 6 2.29 -2.22 -18.86
CA LEU A 6 3.08 -2.74 -19.98
C LEU A 6 2.11 -3.23 -21.06
N PRO A 7 2.54 -3.42 -22.30
CA PRO A 7 1.69 -4.04 -23.31
C PRO A 7 1.17 -5.41 -22.85
N GLY A 8 -0.16 -5.55 -22.81
CA GLY A 8 -0.84 -6.76 -22.34
C GLY A 8 -0.83 -6.97 -20.82
N HIS A 9 -0.24 -6.08 -20.03
CA HIS A 9 -0.32 -6.15 -18.57
C HIS A 9 -1.05 -4.95 -17.99
N TYR A 10 -2.09 -5.23 -17.20
CA TYR A 10 -3.03 -4.23 -16.71
C TYR A 10 -3.00 -4.12 -15.18
N VAL A 11 -2.94 -2.89 -14.69
CA VAL A 11 -3.22 -2.53 -13.30
C VAL A 11 -4.70 -2.21 -13.17
N SER A 12 -5.37 -2.86 -12.25
CA SER A 12 -6.77 -2.64 -11.90
C SER A 12 -6.90 -2.09 -10.48
N GLY A 13 -7.98 -1.37 -10.19
CA GLY A 13 -8.19 -0.81 -8.85
C GLY A 13 -9.41 0.07 -8.73
N ASN A 14 -9.71 0.48 -7.49
CA ASN A 14 -10.79 1.40 -7.17
C ASN A 14 -10.23 2.78 -6.83
N LEU A 15 -10.85 3.80 -7.41
CA LEU A 15 -10.51 5.20 -7.19
C LEU A 15 -11.57 5.82 -6.26
N TYR A 16 -11.13 6.28 -5.08
CA TYR A 16 -11.98 7.01 -4.14
C TYR A 16 -11.69 8.50 -4.25
N ARG A 17 -12.72 9.30 -4.39
CA ARG A 17 -12.62 10.75 -4.56
C ARG A 17 -13.40 11.50 -3.49
N PRO A 18 -12.87 12.62 -2.95
CA PRO A 18 -13.63 13.47 -2.04
C PRO A 18 -14.82 14.12 -2.77
N LYS A 19 -15.99 14.11 -2.12
CA LYS A 19 -17.16 14.84 -2.64
C LYS A 19 -17.08 16.32 -2.27
N GLY A 20 -17.46 17.19 -3.21
CA GLY A 20 -17.61 18.63 -2.97
C GLY A 20 -16.30 19.36 -2.67
N ARG A 21 -15.15 18.79 -3.01
CA ARG A 21 -13.85 19.46 -2.90
C ARG A 21 -13.43 19.99 -4.26
N ALA A 22 -12.94 21.21 -4.28
CA ALA A 22 -12.38 21.87 -5.46
C ALA A 22 -10.89 22.15 -5.27
N GLY A 23 -10.18 22.41 -6.38
CA GLY A 23 -8.76 22.73 -6.37
C GLY A 23 -7.87 21.50 -6.44
N LYS A 24 -6.60 21.68 -6.11
CA LYS A 24 -5.57 20.62 -6.13
C LYS A 24 -5.58 19.81 -4.84
N LEU A 25 -5.78 18.52 -4.94
CA LEU A 25 -5.95 17.58 -3.84
C LEU A 25 -4.74 16.63 -3.71
N PRO A 26 -4.33 16.27 -2.50
CA PRO A 26 -3.32 15.22 -2.33
C PRO A 26 -3.83 13.88 -2.85
N ALA A 27 -2.91 13.01 -3.26
CA ALA A 27 -3.27 11.64 -3.65
C ALA A 27 -2.54 10.62 -2.78
N VAL A 28 -3.21 9.48 -2.50
CA VAL A 28 -2.66 8.37 -1.71
C VAL A 28 -2.82 7.07 -2.48
N LEU A 29 -1.69 6.41 -2.73
CA LEU A 29 -1.62 5.08 -3.29
C LEU A 29 -1.73 4.04 -2.18
N CYS A 30 -2.56 3.03 -2.38
CA CYS A 30 -2.87 2.04 -1.37
C CYS A 30 -2.66 0.60 -1.87
N PRO A 31 -1.41 0.13 -2.08
CA PRO A 31 -1.15 -1.29 -2.28
C PRO A 31 -1.55 -2.11 -1.05
N TYR A 32 -1.75 -3.42 -1.23
CA TYR A 32 -2.09 -4.34 -0.15
C TYR A 32 -1.15 -5.56 -0.12
N GLY A 33 -1.23 -6.35 0.96
CA GLY A 33 -0.37 -7.49 1.20
C GLY A 33 -0.83 -8.79 0.54
N HIS A 34 -0.31 -9.94 1.03
CA HIS A 34 -0.65 -11.27 0.54
C HIS A 34 -2.06 -11.69 0.98
N TRP A 35 -3.03 -10.95 0.56
CA TRP A 35 -4.46 -11.26 0.73
C TRP A 35 -5.05 -11.56 -0.65
N PRO A 36 -5.34 -12.83 -0.98
CA PRO A 36 -5.81 -13.21 -2.32
C PRO A 36 -7.06 -12.45 -2.78
N ASP A 37 -7.95 -12.13 -1.83
CA ASP A 37 -9.12 -11.32 -2.11
C ASP A 37 -8.79 -9.83 -2.28
N GLY A 38 -7.63 -9.38 -1.76
CA GLY A 38 -7.14 -8.01 -1.94
C GLY A 38 -8.18 -6.96 -1.54
N ARG A 39 -8.50 -6.06 -2.47
CA ARG A 39 -9.51 -5.02 -2.26
C ARG A 39 -10.93 -5.56 -2.13
N PHE A 40 -11.16 -6.84 -2.41
CA PHE A 40 -12.44 -7.56 -2.22
C PHE A 40 -12.59 -8.19 -0.83
N ILE A 41 -11.66 -7.98 0.11
CA ILE A 41 -11.77 -8.54 1.45
C ILE A 41 -13.14 -8.21 2.05
N TRP A 42 -13.84 -9.30 2.43
CA TRP A 42 -15.18 -9.25 3.01
C TRP A 42 -15.28 -10.29 4.12
N ARG A 43 -15.00 -9.87 5.33
CA ARG A 43 -14.96 -10.78 6.48
C ARG A 43 -16.33 -11.28 6.87
N THR A 44 -16.39 -12.50 7.39
CA THR A 44 -17.59 -13.12 7.96
C THR A 44 -18.00 -12.43 9.26
N ASP A 45 -19.23 -12.66 9.72
CA ASP A 45 -19.70 -12.10 10.98
C ASP A 45 -18.95 -12.65 12.20
N ALA A 46 -18.41 -13.87 12.11
CA ALA A 46 -17.54 -14.44 13.15
C ALA A 46 -16.18 -13.72 13.23
N GLU A 47 -15.56 -13.47 12.10
CA GLU A 47 -14.30 -12.71 12.03
C GLU A 47 -14.51 -11.26 12.51
N ILE A 48 -15.61 -10.61 12.12
CA ILE A 48 -15.97 -9.27 12.59
C ILE A 48 -16.07 -9.23 14.12
N ARG A 49 -16.78 -10.19 14.71
CA ARG A 49 -16.86 -10.27 16.19
C ARG A 49 -15.48 -10.42 16.81
N GLY A 50 -14.64 -11.31 16.29
CA GLY A 50 -13.29 -11.51 16.79
C GLY A 50 -12.43 -10.23 16.74
N GLU A 51 -12.52 -9.45 15.66
CA GLU A 51 -11.79 -8.18 15.53
C GLU A 51 -12.29 -7.11 16.54
N ILE A 52 -13.60 -7.06 16.79
CA ILE A 52 -14.20 -6.13 17.76
C ILE A 52 -13.88 -6.57 19.20
N ASP A 53 -14.03 -7.84 19.51
CA ASP A 53 -13.81 -8.38 20.86
C ASP A 53 -12.32 -8.25 21.28
N SER A 54 -11.40 -8.37 20.33
CA SER A 54 -9.97 -8.14 20.54
C SER A 54 -9.61 -6.65 20.65
N GLY A 55 -10.50 -5.74 20.30
CA GLY A 55 -10.24 -4.30 20.23
C GLY A 55 -9.43 -3.87 19.00
N ALA A 56 -9.20 -4.78 18.04
CA ALA A 56 -8.50 -4.46 16.79
C ALA A 56 -9.34 -3.54 15.88
N GLU A 57 -10.67 -3.64 15.98
CA GLU A 57 -11.63 -2.80 15.27
C GLU A 57 -12.72 -2.28 16.22
N LYS A 58 -13.36 -1.16 15.86
CA LYS A 58 -14.44 -0.55 16.65
C LYS A 58 -15.83 -0.71 16.04
N THR A 59 -15.91 -0.88 14.73
CA THR A 59 -17.18 -0.92 14.02
C THR A 59 -17.30 -2.15 13.13
N PRO A 60 -18.49 -2.77 13.01
CA PRO A 60 -18.68 -3.91 12.12
C PRO A 60 -18.32 -3.60 10.66
N GLN A 61 -18.56 -2.39 10.20
CA GLN A 61 -18.27 -1.95 8.83
C GLN A 61 -16.78 -1.93 8.55
N ALA A 62 -15.97 -1.34 9.45
CA ALA A 62 -14.53 -1.31 9.31
C ALA A 62 -13.93 -2.71 9.47
N ALA A 63 -14.44 -3.51 10.42
CA ALA A 63 -14.04 -4.90 10.56
C ALA A 63 -14.39 -5.74 9.33
N ARG A 64 -15.54 -5.51 8.67
CA ARG A 64 -15.97 -6.21 7.43
C ARG A 64 -14.99 -6.00 6.30
N SER A 65 -14.54 -4.76 6.08
CA SER A 65 -13.63 -4.39 4.99
C SER A 65 -12.63 -3.30 5.42
N PRO A 66 -11.56 -3.68 6.15
CA PRO A 66 -10.61 -2.72 6.72
C PRO A 66 -9.84 -1.93 5.65
N LEU A 67 -9.62 -2.52 4.48
CA LEU A 67 -8.94 -1.83 3.38
C LEU A 67 -9.84 -0.76 2.74
N GLN A 68 -11.16 -0.98 2.69
CA GLN A 68 -12.09 0.06 2.26
C GLN A 68 -12.24 1.16 3.32
N ALA A 69 -12.26 0.81 4.62
CA ALA A 69 -12.28 1.77 5.73
C ALA A 69 -11.15 2.78 5.58
N ARG A 70 -9.92 2.30 5.34
CA ARG A 70 -8.74 3.11 5.06
C ARG A 70 -8.97 4.11 3.91
N CYS A 71 -9.43 3.62 2.78
CA CYS A 71 -9.63 4.43 1.59
C CYS A 71 -10.77 5.43 1.75
N ALA A 72 -11.87 5.01 2.38
CA ALA A 72 -13.04 5.87 2.60
C ALA A 72 -12.72 7.07 3.50
N LEU A 73 -11.97 6.86 4.60
CA LEU A 73 -11.62 7.99 5.46
C LEU A 73 -10.58 8.90 4.81
N LEU A 74 -9.55 8.38 4.15
CA LEU A 74 -8.60 9.20 3.40
C LEU A 74 -9.30 10.09 2.36
N ALA A 75 -10.31 9.53 1.65
CA ALA A 75 -11.09 10.33 0.71
C ALA A 75 -11.91 11.42 1.43
N ARG A 76 -12.52 11.13 2.59
CA ARG A 76 -13.21 12.13 3.41
C ARG A 76 -12.28 13.22 3.94
N MET A 77 -11.02 12.87 4.24
CA MET A 77 -9.97 13.82 4.63
C MET A 77 -9.52 14.71 3.47
N GLY A 78 -9.96 14.41 2.25
CA GLY A 78 -9.70 15.24 1.08
C GLY A 78 -8.67 14.68 0.11
N CYS A 79 -8.28 13.42 0.25
CA CYS A 79 -7.34 12.77 -0.66
C CYS A 79 -8.05 12.08 -1.83
N VAL A 80 -7.46 12.13 -3.01
CA VAL A 80 -7.74 11.17 -4.08
C VAL A 80 -7.01 9.87 -3.74
N VAL A 81 -7.72 8.74 -3.62
CA VAL A 81 -7.12 7.48 -3.16
C VAL A 81 -7.24 6.44 -4.24
N PHE A 82 -6.12 5.84 -4.62
CA PHE A 82 -6.08 4.73 -5.57
C PHE A 82 -5.68 3.44 -4.86
N HIS A 83 -6.66 2.55 -4.68
CA HIS A 83 -6.50 1.22 -4.11
C HIS A 83 -6.43 0.22 -5.26
N TYR A 84 -5.23 -0.19 -5.64
CA TYR A 84 -4.97 -1.00 -6.83
C TYR A 84 -4.54 -2.42 -6.48
N ASP A 85 -4.78 -3.31 -7.43
CA ASP A 85 -4.49 -4.73 -7.29
C ASP A 85 -3.00 -5.03 -7.37
N MET A 86 -2.56 -5.90 -6.46
CA MET A 86 -1.27 -6.56 -6.56
C MET A 86 -1.35 -7.66 -7.63
N VAL A 87 -0.24 -7.91 -8.32
CA VAL A 87 -0.18 -8.91 -9.38
C VAL A 87 -0.61 -10.28 -8.85
N GLY A 88 -1.54 -10.93 -9.52
CA GLY A 88 -2.09 -12.23 -9.15
C GLY A 88 -3.30 -12.19 -8.20
N TYR A 89 -3.65 -11.02 -7.69
CA TYR A 89 -4.78 -10.85 -6.76
C TYR A 89 -5.85 -9.91 -7.32
N GLY A 90 -7.01 -9.88 -6.66
CA GLY A 90 -8.15 -9.06 -7.08
C GLY A 90 -8.57 -9.35 -8.51
N ASP A 91 -8.55 -8.35 -9.38
CA ASP A 91 -8.82 -8.48 -10.83
C ASP A 91 -7.54 -8.73 -11.66
N SER A 92 -6.33 -8.68 -11.08
CA SER A 92 -5.05 -8.83 -11.77
C SER A 92 -4.56 -10.28 -11.79
N ARG A 93 -5.34 -11.22 -12.35
CA ARG A 93 -5.13 -12.68 -12.19
C ARG A 93 -4.40 -13.38 -13.37
N LYS A 94 -3.92 -12.66 -14.36
CA LYS A 94 -3.24 -13.28 -15.51
C LYS A 94 -1.86 -13.85 -15.19
N ILE A 95 -1.22 -13.37 -14.13
CA ILE A 95 0.05 -13.89 -13.61
C ILE A 95 -0.22 -14.37 -12.19
N GLU A 96 0.02 -15.65 -11.93
CA GLU A 96 -0.24 -16.24 -10.61
C GLU A 96 0.78 -15.75 -9.57
N HIS A 97 0.28 -15.31 -8.44
CA HIS A 97 1.10 -14.86 -7.32
C HIS A 97 1.51 -16.04 -6.41
N PRO A 98 2.77 -16.21 -6.04
CA PRO A 98 4.01 -15.50 -6.43
C PRO A 98 4.81 -16.24 -7.53
N LEU A 99 4.18 -17.12 -8.31
CA LEU A 99 4.85 -18.09 -9.19
C LEU A 99 5.42 -17.50 -10.49
N GLY A 100 5.00 -16.31 -10.87
CA GLY A 100 5.57 -15.63 -12.02
C GLY A 100 7.06 -15.31 -11.82
N PHE A 101 7.86 -15.46 -12.87
CA PHE A 101 9.29 -15.08 -12.87
C PHE A 101 10.19 -15.89 -11.92
N THR A 102 9.88 -17.17 -11.67
CA THR A 102 10.70 -18.08 -10.85
C THR A 102 11.63 -18.98 -11.65
N ASP A 103 11.54 -18.95 -12.97
CA ASP A 103 12.36 -19.74 -13.89
C ASP A 103 13.76 -19.12 -14.09
N THR A 104 14.68 -19.93 -14.60
CA THR A 104 16.09 -19.58 -14.82
C THR A 104 16.24 -18.34 -15.73
N GLU A 105 15.44 -18.22 -16.78
CA GLU A 105 15.53 -17.10 -17.71
C GLU A 105 15.17 -15.78 -17.02
N SER A 106 14.11 -15.79 -16.22
CA SER A 106 13.71 -14.61 -15.43
C SER A 106 14.79 -14.19 -14.46
N VAL A 107 15.42 -15.14 -13.76
CA VAL A 107 16.53 -14.87 -12.84
C VAL A 107 17.73 -14.26 -13.57
N LEU A 108 18.12 -14.83 -14.71
CA LEU A 108 19.25 -14.32 -15.50
C LEU A 108 18.99 -12.92 -16.08
N ARG A 109 17.74 -12.57 -16.35
CA ARG A 109 17.34 -11.25 -16.82
C ARG A 109 17.03 -10.25 -15.70
N LEU A 110 17.21 -10.65 -14.45
CA LEU A 110 16.83 -9.87 -13.25
C LEU A 110 15.34 -9.48 -13.24
N GLN A 111 14.51 -10.25 -13.93
CA GLN A 111 13.06 -10.10 -13.88
C GLN A 111 12.52 -10.77 -12.61
N SER A 112 11.70 -10.04 -11.87
CA SER A 112 11.11 -10.54 -10.65
C SER A 112 9.68 -10.07 -10.50
N PHE A 113 8.93 -10.80 -9.72
CA PHE A 113 7.57 -10.44 -9.34
C PHE A 113 7.54 -9.07 -8.64
N MET A 114 8.49 -8.83 -7.73
CA MET A 114 8.67 -7.55 -7.05
C MET A 114 8.97 -6.42 -8.05
N GLY A 115 9.81 -6.66 -9.05
CA GLY A 115 10.12 -5.70 -10.09
C GLY A 115 8.87 -5.26 -10.86
N LEU A 116 8.03 -6.22 -11.29
CA LEU A 116 6.77 -5.93 -11.97
C LEU A 116 5.80 -5.16 -11.07
N GLN A 117 5.66 -5.54 -9.80
CA GLN A 117 4.80 -4.82 -8.86
C GLN A 117 5.29 -3.40 -8.60
N THR A 118 6.62 -3.20 -8.49
CA THR A 118 7.21 -1.86 -8.33
C THR A 118 6.95 -1.01 -9.57
N TRP A 119 7.11 -1.58 -10.77
CA TRP A 119 6.75 -0.91 -12.01
C TRP A 119 5.27 -0.51 -12.04
N ASN A 120 4.38 -1.42 -11.69
CA ASN A 120 2.95 -1.14 -11.58
C ASN A 120 2.66 0.01 -10.61
N SER A 121 3.41 0.08 -9.51
CA SER A 121 3.28 1.16 -8.53
C SER A 121 3.76 2.51 -9.09
N ILE A 122 4.85 2.54 -9.86
CA ILE A 122 5.31 3.74 -10.59
C ILE A 122 4.23 4.19 -11.59
N ARG A 123 3.66 3.25 -12.36
CA ARG A 123 2.57 3.56 -13.31
C ARG A 123 1.28 4.02 -12.59
N ALA A 124 1.05 3.56 -11.35
CA ALA A 124 -0.04 4.06 -10.52
C ALA A 124 0.21 5.52 -10.06
N VAL A 125 1.47 5.91 -9.80
CA VAL A 125 1.83 7.33 -9.60
C VAL A 125 1.52 8.14 -10.85
N ASP A 126 1.94 7.66 -12.03
CA ASP A 126 1.65 8.36 -13.30
C ASP A 126 0.15 8.51 -13.53
N PHE A 127 -0.63 7.45 -13.23
CA PHE A 127 -2.08 7.49 -13.35
C PHE A 127 -2.70 8.56 -12.44
N VAL A 128 -2.36 8.59 -11.14
CA VAL A 128 -2.96 9.62 -10.26
C VAL A 128 -2.52 11.03 -10.63
N LEU A 129 -1.30 11.21 -11.13
CA LEU A 129 -0.81 12.50 -11.64
C LEU A 129 -1.49 12.94 -12.94
N SER A 130 -2.06 12.02 -13.71
CA SER A 130 -2.86 12.36 -14.91
C SER A 130 -4.24 12.95 -14.57
N LEU A 131 -4.67 12.83 -13.31
CA LEU A 131 -5.95 13.36 -12.85
C LEU A 131 -5.84 14.88 -12.61
N PRO A 132 -6.70 15.70 -13.24
CA PRO A 132 -6.54 17.15 -13.23
C PRO A 132 -6.67 17.79 -11.83
N GLU A 133 -7.35 17.10 -10.91
CA GLU A 133 -7.52 17.55 -9.52
C GLU A 133 -6.35 17.20 -8.59
N VAL A 134 -5.38 16.38 -9.01
CA VAL A 134 -4.29 15.94 -8.14
C VAL A 134 -3.18 16.99 -8.03
N ASP A 135 -2.70 17.20 -6.81
CA ASP A 135 -1.52 18.00 -6.49
C ASP A 135 -0.26 17.14 -6.58
N GLU A 136 0.56 17.39 -7.58
CA GLU A 136 1.81 16.66 -7.85
C GLU A 136 2.82 16.71 -6.68
N LYS A 137 2.71 17.69 -5.79
CA LYS A 137 3.60 17.86 -4.63
C LYS A 137 3.12 17.14 -3.38
N ARG A 138 1.95 16.51 -3.43
CA ARG A 138 1.33 15.85 -2.27
C ARG A 138 0.86 14.44 -2.59
N ILE A 139 1.79 13.63 -3.12
CA ILE A 139 1.55 12.21 -3.39
C ILE A 139 2.10 11.39 -2.22
N ALA A 140 1.32 10.45 -1.71
CA ALA A 140 1.74 9.54 -0.65
C ALA A 140 1.42 8.09 -0.99
N VAL A 141 2.04 7.17 -0.28
CA VAL A 141 1.80 5.73 -0.41
C VAL A 141 1.72 5.07 0.96
N THR A 142 0.81 4.12 1.11
CA THR A 142 0.69 3.30 2.31
C THR A 142 0.22 1.90 2.01
N GLY A 143 0.89 0.92 2.60
CA GLY A 143 0.51 -0.49 2.49
C GLY A 143 0.98 -1.30 3.69
N ALA A 144 0.40 -2.48 3.87
CA ALA A 144 0.77 -3.40 4.93
C ALA A 144 1.27 -4.73 4.34
N SER A 145 2.14 -5.43 5.06
CA SER A 145 2.72 -6.70 4.62
C SER A 145 3.47 -6.53 3.29
N SER A 146 3.20 -7.33 2.28
CA SER A 146 3.69 -7.13 0.92
C SER A 146 3.38 -5.72 0.37
N GLY A 147 2.22 -5.14 0.71
CA GLY A 147 1.93 -3.74 0.41
C GLY A 147 2.89 -2.75 1.11
N GLY A 148 3.40 -3.11 2.29
CA GLY A 148 4.47 -2.39 2.96
C GLY A 148 5.80 -2.51 2.21
N THR A 149 6.14 -3.70 1.70
CA THR A 149 7.30 -3.89 0.83
C THR A 149 7.18 -3.03 -0.44
N GLN A 150 5.99 -3.00 -1.06
CA GLN A 150 5.73 -2.13 -2.21
C GLN A 150 5.85 -0.65 -1.87
N THR A 151 5.42 -0.27 -0.67
CA THR A 151 5.58 1.10 -0.18
C THR A 151 7.05 1.49 -0.08
N ILE A 152 7.90 0.61 0.46
CA ILE A 152 9.35 0.81 0.51
C ILE A 152 9.93 0.83 -0.91
N ALA A 153 9.65 -0.18 -1.73
CA ALA A 153 10.19 -0.30 -3.07
C ALA A 153 9.84 0.92 -3.95
N LEU A 154 8.58 1.37 -3.90
CA LEU A 154 8.17 2.57 -4.61
C LEU A 154 8.89 3.82 -4.11
N SER A 155 9.09 3.96 -2.79
CA SER A 155 9.78 5.12 -2.22
C SER A 155 11.27 5.22 -2.62
N LEU A 156 11.88 4.08 -2.95
CA LEU A 156 13.25 4.02 -3.48
C LEU A 156 13.30 4.32 -4.98
N ALA A 157 12.27 3.90 -5.71
CA ALA A 157 12.23 3.99 -7.17
C ALA A 157 11.66 5.33 -7.68
N ASP A 158 10.88 6.05 -6.85
CA ASP A 158 10.14 7.23 -7.28
C ASP A 158 10.23 8.37 -6.26
N GLN A 159 10.90 9.44 -6.63
CA GLN A 159 11.12 10.62 -5.77
C GLN A 159 9.93 11.59 -5.71
N ARG A 160 8.83 11.31 -6.41
CA ARG A 160 7.61 12.15 -6.40
C ARG A 160 6.77 12.00 -5.13
N LEU A 161 7.15 11.08 -4.23
CA LEU A 161 6.42 10.85 -2.98
C LEU A 161 6.76 11.92 -1.94
N ALA A 162 5.70 12.52 -1.37
CA ALA A 162 5.79 13.53 -0.31
C ALA A 162 5.72 12.91 1.10
N ALA A 163 5.15 11.72 1.24
CA ALA A 163 5.05 10.98 2.50
C ALA A 163 4.87 9.47 2.26
N VAL A 164 5.43 8.67 3.16
CA VAL A 164 5.44 7.20 3.06
C VAL A 164 5.01 6.60 4.39
N MET A 165 4.01 5.69 4.40
CA MET A 165 3.56 5.02 5.61
C MET A 165 3.58 3.51 5.43
N VAL A 166 4.51 2.85 6.10
CA VAL A 166 4.71 1.41 6.06
C VAL A 166 3.99 0.75 7.23
N SER A 167 3.20 -0.26 6.99
CA SER A 167 2.59 -1.07 8.03
C SER A 167 3.08 -2.52 7.94
N MET A 168 3.56 -3.04 9.09
CA MET A 168 3.94 -4.45 9.28
C MET A 168 4.88 -5.03 8.20
N ASN A 169 5.91 -4.28 7.82
CA ASN A 169 6.96 -4.78 6.91
C ASN A 169 8.34 -4.18 7.18
N MET A 170 8.56 -3.66 8.37
CA MET A 170 9.87 -3.21 8.80
C MET A 170 10.50 -4.29 9.67
N GLN A 171 11.80 -4.44 9.61
CA GLN A 171 12.59 -5.49 10.28
C GLN A 171 12.42 -6.91 9.73
N GLY A 172 13.40 -7.75 10.04
CA GLY A 172 13.41 -9.17 9.72
C GLY A 172 13.52 -9.49 8.25
N GLY A 173 13.17 -10.71 7.97
CA GLY A 173 13.45 -11.42 6.74
C GLY A 173 12.25 -11.65 5.85
N CYS A 174 11.22 -10.81 5.81
CA CYS A 174 10.18 -11.00 4.81
C CYS A 174 10.77 -10.86 3.41
N VAL A 175 10.96 -11.98 2.74
CA VAL A 175 11.37 -12.06 1.33
C VAL A 175 10.10 -12.20 0.51
N CYS A 176 9.33 -11.11 0.49
CA CYS A 176 8.10 -11.07 -0.27
C CYS A 176 8.42 -11.12 -1.78
N GLU A 177 7.56 -11.76 -2.54
CA GLU A 177 7.55 -11.74 -4.00
C GLU A 177 8.87 -12.19 -4.65
N ASN A 178 9.54 -13.19 -4.05
CA ASN A 178 10.75 -13.78 -4.63
C ASN A 178 11.81 -12.72 -5.04
N ALA A 179 12.10 -11.79 -4.13
CA ALA A 179 13.12 -10.76 -4.36
C ALA A 179 14.41 -11.03 -3.54
N PRO A 180 15.15 -12.11 -3.84
CA PRO A 180 16.32 -12.51 -3.05
C PRO A 180 17.44 -11.46 -3.07
N LEU A 181 17.53 -10.65 -4.10
CA LEU A 181 18.56 -9.60 -4.21
C LEU A 181 18.39 -8.50 -3.17
N TYR A 182 17.19 -8.26 -2.67
CA TYR A 182 16.98 -7.34 -1.55
C TYR A 182 17.63 -7.82 -0.24
N ARG A 183 18.15 -9.06 -0.19
CA ARG A 183 18.74 -9.66 1.00
C ARG A 183 20.25 -9.81 0.93
N VAL A 184 20.85 -9.47 -0.20
CA VAL A 184 22.30 -9.59 -0.35
C VAL A 184 22.96 -8.39 0.31
N GLY A 185 23.41 -8.59 1.56
CA GLY A 185 24.12 -7.59 2.33
C GLY A 185 23.27 -6.43 2.86
N THR A 186 21.93 -6.54 2.86
CA THR A 186 21.01 -5.51 3.33
C THR A 186 19.77 -6.09 3.99
N ASN A 187 18.94 -5.24 4.59
CA ASN A 187 17.68 -5.59 5.25
C ASN A 187 16.61 -4.50 5.02
N ASN A 188 15.38 -4.78 5.43
CA ASN A 188 14.26 -3.86 5.21
C ASN A 188 14.44 -2.49 5.88
N VAL A 189 15.10 -2.43 7.03
CA VAL A 189 15.34 -1.16 7.75
C VAL A 189 16.31 -0.29 6.95
N GLU A 190 17.39 -0.89 6.45
CA GLU A 190 18.38 -0.17 5.63
C GLU A 190 17.77 0.31 4.32
N LEU A 191 16.99 -0.54 3.63
CA LEU A 191 16.28 -0.14 2.42
C LEU A 191 15.31 1.01 2.70
N ALA A 192 14.49 0.90 3.73
CA ALA A 192 13.54 1.94 4.09
C ALA A 192 14.21 3.25 4.51
N ALA A 193 15.39 3.18 5.13
CA ALA A 193 16.16 4.37 5.51
C ALA A 193 16.64 5.20 4.30
N LEU A 194 16.75 4.60 3.12
CA LEU A 194 17.07 5.32 1.87
C LEU A 194 15.96 6.28 1.42
N CYS A 195 14.76 6.18 2.02
CA CYS A 195 13.68 7.14 1.82
C CYS A 195 14.01 8.54 2.40
N ALA A 196 14.98 8.63 3.32
CA ALA A 196 15.34 9.89 3.94
C ALA A 196 15.79 10.95 2.89
N PRO A 197 15.38 12.22 3.06
CA PRO A 197 14.66 12.83 4.18
C PRO A 197 13.11 12.89 4.00
N THR A 198 12.53 12.12 3.10
CA THR A 198 11.08 12.08 2.91
C THR A 198 10.40 11.60 4.19
N PRO A 199 9.32 12.25 4.67
CA PRO A 199 8.59 11.81 5.85
C PRO A 199 8.16 10.35 5.76
N GLN A 200 8.49 9.55 6.79
CA GLN A 200 8.15 8.13 6.85
C GLN A 200 7.55 7.74 8.20
N GLY A 201 6.39 7.11 8.17
CA GLY A 201 5.75 6.49 9.33
C GLY A 201 5.84 4.96 9.27
N VAL A 202 5.92 4.31 10.43
CA VAL A 202 5.98 2.84 10.53
C VAL A 202 5.06 2.35 11.63
N ALA A 203 4.06 1.54 11.30
CA ALA A 203 3.26 0.78 12.24
C ALA A 203 3.78 -0.66 12.32
N ALA A 204 4.20 -1.09 13.49
CA ALA A 204 4.63 -2.46 13.79
C ALA A 204 3.51 -3.23 14.50
N ALA A 205 3.53 -4.56 14.41
CA ALA A 205 2.52 -5.45 14.97
C ALA A 205 3.16 -6.59 15.78
N LYS A 206 2.33 -7.44 16.39
CA LYS A 206 2.78 -8.64 17.09
C LYS A 206 3.16 -9.74 16.07
N ASP A 207 4.25 -9.49 15.38
CA ASP A 207 4.84 -10.35 14.36
C ASP A 207 6.37 -10.11 14.35
N TRP A 208 7.04 -10.34 13.23
CA TRP A 208 8.49 -10.10 13.10
C TRP A 208 8.89 -8.61 13.21
N THR A 209 7.94 -7.70 13.33
CA THR A 209 8.17 -6.25 13.44
C THR A 209 8.04 -5.72 14.89
N GLU A 210 7.76 -6.58 15.86
CA GLU A 210 7.43 -6.19 17.24
C GLU A 210 8.50 -5.36 17.95
N ASP A 211 9.77 -5.58 17.62
CA ASP A 211 10.90 -4.85 18.20
C ASP A 211 11.30 -3.59 17.39
N PHE A 212 10.46 -3.15 16.44
CA PHE A 212 10.77 -2.00 15.58
C PHE A 212 11.04 -0.71 16.38
N GLU A 213 10.23 -0.40 17.39
CA GLU A 213 10.41 0.83 18.19
C GLU A 213 11.76 0.86 18.90
N THR A 214 12.25 -0.30 19.36
CA THR A 214 13.48 -0.42 20.15
C THR A 214 14.73 -0.67 19.32
N ARG A 215 14.59 -1.23 18.11
CA ARG A 215 15.71 -1.57 17.23
C ARG A 215 15.70 -0.79 15.91
N GLY A 216 14.68 -0.94 15.10
CA GLY A 216 14.62 -0.36 13.77
C GLY A 216 14.50 1.16 13.76
N LEU A 217 13.60 1.69 14.58
CA LEU A 217 13.36 3.13 14.65
C LEU A 217 14.60 3.93 15.07
N PRO A 218 15.40 3.54 16.09
CA PRO A 218 16.65 4.21 16.40
C PRO A 218 17.65 4.21 15.25
N GLN A 219 17.77 3.10 14.50
CA GLN A 219 18.64 3.00 13.34
C GLN A 219 18.20 3.96 12.22
N MET A 220 16.89 3.98 11.92
CA MET A 220 16.35 4.90 10.92
C MET A 220 16.51 6.36 11.34
N LYS A 221 16.25 6.69 12.60
CA LYS A 221 16.48 8.04 13.14
C LYS A 221 17.92 8.49 13.01
N ALA A 222 18.89 7.58 13.18
CA ALA A 222 20.30 7.90 12.99
C ALA A 222 20.60 8.34 11.54
N ILE A 223 19.99 7.68 10.55
CA ILE A 223 20.14 8.07 9.15
C ILE A 223 19.42 9.39 8.85
N TYR A 224 18.15 9.53 9.30
CA TYR A 224 17.39 10.77 9.10
C TYR A 224 18.08 11.99 9.73
N ARG A 225 18.76 11.80 10.87
CA ARG A 225 19.55 12.86 11.52
C ARG A 225 20.70 13.38 10.66
N LEU A 226 21.30 12.56 9.80
CA LEU A 226 22.33 13.01 8.86
C LEU A 226 21.80 14.05 7.87
N TYR A 227 20.48 14.07 7.66
CA TYR A 227 19.79 15.06 6.83
C TYR A 227 19.15 16.19 7.65
N GLY A 228 19.32 16.22 8.97
CA GLY A 228 18.62 17.16 9.85
C GLY A 228 17.11 16.96 9.87
N ALA A 229 16.62 15.73 9.68
CA ALA A 229 15.22 15.38 9.47
C ALA A 229 14.72 14.26 10.40
N ASP A 230 15.30 14.10 11.58
CA ASP A 230 14.95 13.04 12.53
C ASP A 230 13.53 13.18 13.13
N ASP A 231 12.90 14.33 12.97
CA ASP A 231 11.48 14.58 13.24
C ASP A 231 10.53 14.10 12.14
N ARG A 232 11.04 13.66 10.99
CA ARG A 232 10.27 13.17 9.85
C ARG A 232 10.12 11.66 9.81
N ILE A 233 10.72 10.93 10.76
CA ILE A 233 10.55 9.50 10.93
C ILE A 233 9.88 9.21 12.26
N GLU A 234 8.77 8.50 12.22
CA GLU A 234 8.07 8.02 13.40
C GLU A 234 7.68 6.56 13.28
N GLY A 235 7.56 5.88 14.40
CA GLY A 235 7.16 4.48 14.41
C GLY A 235 6.53 4.09 15.71
N ARG A 236 5.58 3.13 15.65
CA ARG A 236 4.89 2.63 16.84
C ARG A 236 4.54 1.15 16.69
N PHE A 237 4.74 0.42 17.77
CA PHE A 237 4.27 -0.95 17.94
C PHE A 237 2.83 -0.96 18.46
N PHE A 238 1.99 -1.81 17.84
CA PHE A 238 0.64 -2.10 18.31
C PHE A 238 0.52 -3.60 18.60
N PRO A 239 0.05 -4.01 19.80
CA PRO A 239 0.05 -5.40 20.25
C PRO A 239 -1.09 -6.24 19.63
N TYR A 240 -1.27 -6.13 18.32
CA TYR A 240 -2.26 -6.85 17.54
C TYR A 240 -1.58 -7.77 16.51
N PRO A 241 -2.24 -8.87 16.11
CA PRO A 241 -1.73 -9.71 15.02
C PRO A 241 -1.51 -8.94 13.73
N HIS A 242 -0.79 -9.56 12.81
CA HIS A 242 -0.46 -9.03 11.49
C HIS A 242 -1.71 -8.63 10.68
N ASN A 243 -1.99 -7.35 10.60
CA ASN A 243 -3.11 -6.77 9.82
C ASN A 243 -2.93 -5.26 9.63
N TYR A 244 -3.87 -4.59 8.93
CA TYR A 244 -3.95 -3.12 8.89
C TYR A 244 -5.19 -2.65 9.65
N ASN A 245 -5.19 -2.87 10.96
CA ASN A 245 -6.31 -2.59 11.86
C ASN A 245 -6.50 -1.08 12.15
N LEU A 246 -7.53 -0.77 12.94
CA LEU A 246 -7.87 0.58 13.34
C LEU A 246 -6.66 1.37 13.90
N HIS A 247 -5.85 0.76 14.76
CA HIS A 247 -4.75 1.46 15.44
C HIS A 247 -3.64 1.87 14.47
N SER A 248 -3.25 0.97 13.56
CA SER A 248 -2.29 1.27 12.50
C SER A 248 -2.87 2.31 11.52
N ARG A 249 -4.18 2.23 11.21
CA ARG A 249 -4.84 3.22 10.36
C ARG A 249 -4.93 4.59 11.04
N GLN A 250 -5.22 4.67 12.33
CA GLN A 250 -5.25 5.93 13.07
C GLN A 250 -3.89 6.63 13.06
N MET A 251 -2.80 5.88 13.28
CA MET A 251 -1.45 6.43 13.14
C MET A 251 -1.22 6.95 11.72
N MET A 252 -1.57 6.19 10.70
CA MET A 252 -1.42 6.59 9.29
C MET A 252 -2.23 7.86 8.98
N TYR A 253 -3.46 7.97 9.46
CA TYR A 253 -4.28 9.16 9.22
C TYR A 253 -3.65 10.42 9.84
N GLY A 254 -3.21 10.36 11.10
CA GLY A 254 -2.51 11.48 11.76
C GLY A 254 -1.23 11.84 11.03
N PHE A 255 -0.44 10.84 10.64
CA PHE A 255 0.77 11.03 9.87
C PHE A 255 0.51 11.75 8.53
N PHE A 256 -0.46 11.31 7.75
CA PHE A 256 -0.80 11.98 6.49
C PHE A 256 -1.50 13.33 6.70
N ASN A 257 -2.28 13.48 7.77
CA ASN A 257 -2.85 14.79 8.13
C ASN A 257 -1.74 15.84 8.29
N LYS A 258 -0.70 15.50 9.03
CA LYS A 258 0.48 16.34 9.25
C LYS A 258 1.26 16.60 7.96
N HIS A 259 1.69 15.54 7.28
CA HIS A 259 2.67 15.66 6.19
C HIS A 259 2.06 16.06 4.83
N LEU A 260 0.79 15.73 4.58
CA LEU A 260 0.05 16.20 3.40
C LEU A 260 -0.74 17.50 3.66
N LYS A 261 -0.69 18.04 4.88
CA LYS A 261 -1.37 19.28 5.30
C LYS A 261 -2.87 19.25 5.00
N LEU A 262 -3.55 18.19 5.49
CA LEU A 262 -4.97 17.98 5.20
C LEU A 262 -5.88 18.88 6.01
N GLY A 263 -5.42 19.39 7.16
CA GLY A 263 -6.20 20.28 8.05
C GLY A 263 -7.38 19.59 8.72
N TRP A 264 -7.30 18.26 8.89
CA TRP A 264 -8.34 17.49 9.57
C TRP A 264 -8.20 17.63 11.08
N PRO A 265 -9.31 17.65 11.85
CA PRO A 265 -9.24 17.70 13.32
C PRO A 265 -8.49 16.50 13.90
N GLU A 266 -7.67 16.74 14.93
CA GLU A 266 -6.95 15.72 15.68
C GLU A 266 -7.59 15.45 17.05
N PRO A 267 -7.60 14.20 17.55
CA PRO A 267 -7.15 12.99 16.87
C PRO A 267 -8.07 12.59 15.72
N VAL A 268 -7.50 12.02 14.67
CA VAL A 268 -8.30 11.54 13.53
C VAL A 268 -9.08 10.29 13.93
N GLU A 269 -10.40 10.37 13.90
CA GLU A 269 -11.29 9.26 14.21
C GLU A 269 -11.99 8.74 12.96
N GLU A 270 -12.07 7.40 12.85
CA GLU A 270 -12.86 6.76 11.80
C GLU A 270 -14.35 7.04 11.99
N LYS A 271 -15.00 7.48 10.91
CA LYS A 271 -16.45 7.70 10.88
C LYS A 271 -17.13 6.51 10.22
N PRO A 272 -18.35 6.17 10.65
CA PRO A 272 -19.12 5.12 10.01
C PRO A 272 -19.18 5.31 8.49
N PHE A 273 -19.05 4.20 7.77
CA PHE A 273 -19.20 4.15 6.32
C PHE A 273 -19.90 2.83 5.96
N GLU A 274 -20.48 2.76 4.78
CA GLU A 274 -21.05 1.51 4.27
C GLU A 274 -20.04 0.90 3.28
N PRO A 275 -19.51 -0.29 3.58
CA PRO A 275 -18.57 -0.94 2.69
C PRO A 275 -19.27 -1.43 1.41
N ILE A 276 -18.64 -1.23 0.27
CA ILE A 276 -19.13 -1.67 -1.03
C ILE A 276 -18.90 -3.18 -1.16
N PRO A 277 -19.94 -3.97 -1.50
CA PRO A 277 -19.80 -5.41 -1.68
C PRO A 277 -18.78 -5.76 -2.79
N PRO A 278 -18.03 -6.89 -2.65
CA PRO A 278 -17.00 -7.30 -3.59
C PRO A 278 -17.43 -7.31 -5.06
N ALA A 279 -18.65 -7.79 -5.35
CA ALA A 279 -19.20 -7.85 -6.70
C ALA A 279 -19.33 -6.48 -7.39
N GLN A 280 -19.40 -5.39 -6.62
CA GLN A 280 -19.47 -4.02 -7.15
C GLN A 280 -18.07 -3.34 -7.25
N LEU A 281 -17.03 -3.99 -6.75
CA LEU A 281 -15.66 -3.46 -6.76
C LEU A 281 -14.88 -3.94 -7.97
N SER A 282 -15.26 -5.06 -8.59
CA SER A 282 -14.60 -5.55 -9.80
C SER A 282 -14.65 -4.49 -10.90
N VAL A 283 -13.55 -4.35 -11.63
CA VAL A 283 -13.44 -3.44 -12.79
C VAL A 283 -13.82 -4.15 -14.08
N TYR A 284 -13.99 -5.46 -14.03
CA TYR A 284 -14.37 -6.29 -15.16
C TYR A 284 -15.76 -6.90 -14.94
N ASP A 285 -16.59 -6.80 -15.97
CA ASP A 285 -17.94 -7.39 -16.05
C ASP A 285 -18.26 -7.75 -17.50
N ALA A 286 -19.49 -8.14 -17.79
CA ALA A 286 -19.92 -8.50 -19.14
C ALA A 286 -19.84 -7.33 -20.13
N ALA A 287 -20.03 -6.09 -19.65
CA ALA A 287 -19.92 -4.87 -20.47
C ALA A 287 -18.47 -4.36 -20.60
N HIS A 288 -17.64 -4.70 -19.62
CA HIS A 288 -16.24 -4.30 -19.54
C HIS A 288 -15.36 -5.55 -19.32
N PRO A 289 -15.19 -6.42 -20.32
CA PRO A 289 -14.41 -7.64 -20.18
C PRO A 289 -12.92 -7.35 -19.99
N VAL A 290 -12.18 -8.33 -19.48
CA VAL A 290 -10.72 -8.28 -19.45
C VAL A 290 -10.21 -8.01 -20.89
N PRO A 291 -9.29 -7.06 -21.10
CA PRO A 291 -8.75 -6.78 -22.43
C PRO A 291 -8.25 -8.04 -23.14
N SER A 292 -8.55 -8.17 -24.44
CA SER A 292 -8.27 -9.39 -25.22
C SER A 292 -6.78 -9.66 -25.41
N ASP A 293 -5.94 -8.62 -25.29
CA ASP A 293 -4.47 -8.68 -25.36
C ASP A 293 -3.82 -8.96 -23.99
N ALA A 294 -4.62 -9.12 -22.93
CA ALA A 294 -4.08 -9.40 -21.61
C ALA A 294 -3.29 -10.72 -21.56
N THR A 295 -2.03 -10.64 -21.15
CA THR A 295 -1.06 -11.73 -21.23
C THR A 295 -0.57 -12.22 -19.85
N ASP A 296 0.06 -13.36 -19.83
CA ASP A 296 0.70 -13.99 -18.68
C ASP A 296 2.16 -13.52 -18.47
N ALA A 297 2.87 -14.18 -17.56
CA ALA A 297 4.27 -13.88 -17.28
C ALA A 297 5.18 -14.06 -18.52
N ALA A 298 4.91 -15.06 -19.36
CA ALA A 298 5.72 -15.31 -20.56
C ALA A 298 5.58 -14.17 -21.59
N GLY A 299 4.37 -13.61 -21.72
CA GLY A 299 4.14 -12.45 -22.56
C GLY A 299 4.78 -11.18 -22.02
N VAL A 300 4.70 -10.96 -20.69
CA VAL A 300 5.30 -9.78 -20.03
C VAL A 300 6.84 -9.80 -20.08
N ARG A 301 7.48 -10.99 -20.09
CA ARG A 301 8.95 -11.11 -20.20
C ARG A 301 9.57 -10.45 -21.43
N ARG A 302 8.79 -10.15 -22.44
CA ARG A 302 9.27 -9.52 -23.68
C ARG A 302 9.63 -8.05 -23.51
N TRP A 303 9.22 -7.47 -22.41
CA TRP A 303 9.38 -6.06 -22.08
C TRP A 303 10.36 -5.84 -20.93
#